data_8726c9c7308cf40f7d97037e814a62d7
#
_entry.id   8726c9c7308cf40f7d97037e814a62d7
#
_cell.length_a   1.000
_cell.length_b   1.000
_cell.length_c   1.000
_cell.angle_alpha   90.00
_cell.angle_beta   90.00
_cell.angle_gamma   90.00
#
_symmetry.space_group_name_H-M   'P 1'
#
loop_
_entity.id
_entity.type
_entity.pdbx_description
1 polymer ?
#
loop_
_entity_poly.entity_id
_entity_poly.type
_entity_poly.pdbx_seq_one_letter_code
_entity_poly.pdbx_strand_id
1 'polypeptide(L)'
;VGLNRSYLSSLFKKSLNVSPQEFLLSVRMNKAYELLKKLELSIGDISRSVGYIDPLTFSKIFKKYSGYSPKQYRENLYKNNL
;
A
#
# COMPACT_ATOMS: atom_id res chain seq x y z
N VAL A 1 11.39 16.31 -7.33
CA VAL A 1 10.02 16.43 -6.94
C VAL A 1 9.70 17.86 -6.55
N GLY A 2 8.91 18.51 -7.33
CA GLY A 2 8.61 19.90 -7.05
C GLY A 2 7.38 20.16 -6.20
N LEU A 3 6.70 19.12 -5.76
CA LEU A 3 5.45 19.31 -5.06
C LEU A 3 5.64 19.42 -3.56
N ASN A 4 5.01 20.43 -3.01
CA ASN A 4 4.99 20.69 -1.60
C ASN A 4 4.00 19.74 -0.93
N ARG A 5 4.40 19.12 0.19
CA ARG A 5 3.53 18.19 0.90
C ARG A 5 2.27 18.87 1.42
N SER A 6 2.41 20.09 1.89
CA SER A 6 1.24 20.84 2.39
C SER A 6 0.26 21.09 1.26
N TYR A 7 0.76 21.40 0.08
CA TYR A 7 -0.08 21.62 -1.08
C TYR A 7 -0.87 20.36 -1.42
N LEU A 8 -0.19 19.20 -1.45
CA LEU A 8 -0.85 17.94 -1.75
C LEU A 8 -1.93 17.60 -0.72
N SER A 9 -1.63 17.79 0.55
CA SER A 9 -2.59 17.53 1.61
C SER A 9 -3.83 18.40 1.48
N SER A 10 -3.63 19.68 1.19
CA SER A 10 -4.74 20.61 1.02
C SER A 10 -5.58 20.22 -0.19
N LEU A 11 -4.92 19.85 -1.28
CA LEU A 11 -5.62 19.46 -2.50
C LEU A 11 -6.48 18.22 -2.27
N PHE A 12 -5.92 17.22 -1.60
CA PHE A 12 -6.67 16.01 -1.29
C PHE A 12 -7.86 16.29 -0.41
N LYS A 13 -7.69 17.09 0.61
CA LYS A 13 -8.79 17.45 1.51
C LYS A 13 -9.92 18.13 0.76
N LYS A 14 -9.57 19.04 -0.13
CA LYS A 14 -10.58 19.79 -0.88
C LYS A 14 -11.24 18.98 -1.97
N SER A 15 -10.43 18.22 -2.72
CA SER A 15 -10.92 17.51 -3.89
C SER A 15 -11.49 16.15 -3.58
N LEU A 16 -10.83 15.40 -2.71
CA LEU A 16 -11.18 14.01 -2.45
C LEU A 16 -11.78 13.80 -1.06
N ASN A 17 -11.73 14.83 -0.24
CA ASN A 17 -12.29 14.79 1.12
C ASN A 17 -11.71 13.64 1.94
N VAL A 18 -10.41 13.37 1.80
CA VAL A 18 -9.74 12.33 2.58
C VAL A 18 -8.88 12.97 3.65
N SER A 19 -8.74 12.30 4.79
CA SER A 19 -7.89 12.76 5.87
C SER A 19 -6.43 12.50 5.53
N PRO A 20 -5.49 13.20 6.21
CA PRO A 20 -4.06 12.90 6.04
C PRO A 20 -3.72 11.45 6.34
N GLN A 21 -4.41 10.83 7.29
CA GLN A 21 -4.17 9.44 7.65
C GLN A 21 -4.61 8.51 6.53
N GLU A 22 -5.75 8.79 5.93
CA GLU A 22 -6.22 8.01 4.79
C GLU A 22 -5.30 8.18 3.59
N PHE A 23 -4.79 9.37 3.39
CA PHE A 23 -3.84 9.61 2.33
C PHE A 23 -2.56 8.82 2.55
N LEU A 24 -2.04 8.85 3.78
CA LEU A 24 -0.84 8.09 4.11
C LEU A 24 -1.05 6.60 3.90
N LEU A 25 -2.22 6.10 4.30
CA LEU A 25 -2.55 4.70 4.10
C LEU A 25 -2.52 4.34 2.60
N SER A 26 -3.10 5.19 1.76
CA SER A 26 -3.11 4.91 0.32
C SER A 26 -1.70 4.91 -0.26
N VAL A 27 -0.83 5.80 0.21
CA VAL A 27 0.57 5.82 -0.23
C VAL A 27 1.27 4.52 0.15
N ARG A 28 1.07 4.06 1.40
CA ARG A 28 1.68 2.81 1.86
C ARG A 28 1.16 1.61 1.06
N MET A 29 -0.13 1.58 0.81
CA MET A 29 -0.72 0.45 0.08
C MET A 29 -0.29 0.44 -1.38
N ASN A 30 -0.20 1.60 -2.01
CA ASN A 30 0.30 1.69 -3.38
C ASN A 30 1.75 1.20 -3.47
N LYS A 31 2.56 1.54 -2.49
CA LYS A 31 3.93 1.04 -2.43
C LYS A 31 3.95 -0.47 -2.28
N ALA A 32 3.06 -1.01 -1.43
CA ALA A 32 2.96 -2.44 -1.23
C ALA A 32 2.58 -3.16 -2.53
N TYR A 33 1.64 -2.60 -3.30
CA TYR A 33 1.27 -3.17 -4.59
C TYR A 33 2.49 -3.30 -5.50
N GLU A 34 3.32 -2.26 -5.56
CA GLU A 34 4.52 -2.30 -6.38
C GLU A 34 5.52 -3.34 -5.90
N LEU A 35 5.73 -3.41 -4.59
CA LEU A 35 6.70 -4.35 -4.04
C LEU A 35 6.23 -5.81 -4.17
N LEU A 36 4.93 -6.05 -4.15
CA LEU A 36 4.39 -7.40 -4.29
C LEU A 36 4.68 -8.00 -5.67
N LYS A 37 4.97 -7.17 -6.65
CA LYS A 37 5.36 -7.66 -7.98
C LYS A 37 6.75 -8.28 -7.98
N LYS A 38 7.54 -8.02 -6.95
CA LYS A 38 8.92 -8.52 -6.85
C LYS A 38 8.94 -9.79 -6.03
N LEU A 39 9.12 -10.92 -6.71
CA LEU A 39 9.09 -12.24 -6.07
C LEU A 39 10.20 -12.45 -5.06
N GLU A 40 11.31 -11.74 -5.23
CA GLU A 40 12.44 -11.87 -4.32
C GLU A 40 12.17 -11.28 -2.94
N LEU A 41 11.14 -10.46 -2.81
CA LEU A 41 10.78 -9.86 -1.53
C LEU A 41 9.74 -10.71 -0.80
N SER A 42 10.00 -11.02 0.46
CA SER A 42 9.02 -11.70 1.29
C SER A 42 7.94 -10.71 1.74
N ILE A 43 6.82 -11.25 2.19
CA ILE A 43 5.75 -10.41 2.73
C ILE A 43 6.26 -9.62 3.95
N GLY A 44 7.12 -10.24 4.77
CA GLY A 44 7.72 -9.55 5.90
C GLY A 44 8.60 -8.39 5.47
N ASP A 45 9.39 -8.58 4.41
CA ASP A 45 10.22 -7.50 3.88
C ASP A 45 9.36 -6.33 3.40
N ILE A 46 8.29 -6.65 2.71
CA ILE A 46 7.38 -5.63 2.18
C ILE A 46 6.71 -4.88 3.33
N SER A 47 6.27 -5.62 4.34
CA SER A 47 5.65 -5.03 5.52
C SER A 47 6.55 -3.95 6.13
N ARG A 48 7.81 -4.28 6.35
CA ARG A 48 8.76 -3.34 6.93
C ARG A 48 9.05 -2.17 5.99
N SER A 49 9.10 -2.45 4.70
CA SER A 49 9.39 -1.41 3.71
C SER A 49 8.30 -0.35 3.64
N VAL A 50 7.06 -0.72 3.92
CA VAL A 50 5.96 0.26 3.87
C VAL A 50 5.61 0.80 5.26
N GLY A 51 6.40 0.46 6.29
CA GLY A 51 6.27 1.11 7.58
C GLY A 51 5.56 0.32 8.66
N TYR A 52 5.37 -0.97 8.47
CA TYR A 52 4.77 -1.84 9.50
C TYR A 52 5.83 -2.78 10.05
N ILE A 53 5.93 -2.84 11.36
CA ILE A 53 6.90 -3.72 12.01
C ILE A 53 6.42 -5.16 11.95
N ASP A 54 5.12 -5.37 12.11
CA ASP A 54 4.53 -6.70 12.23
C ASP A 54 3.85 -7.09 10.92
N PRO A 55 4.29 -8.19 10.28
CA PRO A 55 3.66 -8.65 9.04
C PRO A 55 2.17 -8.99 9.19
N LEU A 56 1.76 -9.44 10.36
CA LEU A 56 0.34 -9.75 10.60
C LEU A 56 -0.50 -8.49 10.55
N THR A 57 -0.03 -7.42 11.17
CA THR A 57 -0.72 -6.13 11.14
C THR A 57 -0.82 -5.62 9.71
N PHE A 58 0.29 -5.68 8.97
CA PHE A 58 0.30 -5.28 7.57
C PHE A 58 -0.71 -6.10 6.76
N SER A 59 -0.73 -7.41 6.95
CA SER A 59 -1.63 -8.28 6.19
C SER A 59 -3.09 -7.97 6.45
N LYS A 60 -3.43 -7.69 7.69
CA LYS A 60 -4.82 -7.31 8.04
C LYS A 60 -5.22 -6.01 7.38
N ILE A 61 -4.34 -5.02 7.43
CA ILE A 61 -4.62 -3.71 6.85
C ILE A 61 -4.69 -3.82 5.34
N PHE A 62 -3.76 -4.56 4.73
CA PHE A 62 -3.76 -4.74 3.29
C PHE A 62 -5.03 -5.46 2.83
N LYS A 63 -5.45 -6.50 3.54
CA LYS A 63 -6.67 -7.22 3.19
C LYS A 63 -7.90 -6.33 3.29
N LYS A 64 -7.96 -5.52 4.32
CA LYS A 64 -9.07 -4.60 4.49
C LYS A 64 -9.10 -3.55 3.37
N TYR A 65 -7.93 -3.10 2.94
CA TYR A 65 -7.82 -2.08 1.91
C TYR A 65 -8.08 -2.63 0.50
N SER A 66 -7.49 -3.77 0.19
CA SER A 66 -7.50 -4.32 -1.18
C SER A 66 -8.56 -5.40 -1.40
N GLY A 67 -9.04 -6.01 -0.33
CA GLY A 67 -9.94 -7.15 -0.43
C GLY A 67 -9.24 -8.50 -0.47
N TYR A 68 -7.92 -8.51 -0.54
CA TYR A 68 -7.13 -9.74 -0.60
C TYR A 68 -5.96 -9.65 0.37
N SER A 69 -5.54 -10.81 0.90
CA SER A 69 -4.30 -10.84 1.66
C SER A 69 -3.13 -10.57 0.70
N PRO A 70 -1.98 -10.11 1.23
CA PRO A 70 -0.81 -9.89 0.37
C PRO A 70 -0.43 -11.12 -0.44
N LYS A 71 -0.49 -12.29 0.18
CA LYS A 71 -0.17 -13.53 -0.50
C LYS A 71 -1.15 -13.82 -1.65
N GLN A 72 -2.44 -13.68 -1.37
CA GLN A 72 -3.47 -13.89 -2.40
C GLN A 72 -3.33 -12.89 -3.54
N TYR A 73 -3.06 -11.64 -3.21
CA TYR A 73 -2.88 -10.60 -4.20
C TYR A 73 -1.71 -10.95 -5.12
N ARG A 74 -0.58 -11.37 -4.53
CA ARG A 74 0.59 -11.76 -5.31
C ARG A 74 0.29 -12.96 -6.21
N GLU A 75 -0.39 -13.96 -5.67
CA GLU A 75 -0.76 -15.13 -6.46
C GLU A 75 -1.65 -14.75 -7.64
N ASN A 76 -2.61 -13.86 -7.40
CA ASN A 76 -3.50 -13.41 -8.46
C ASN A 76 -2.77 -12.63 -9.55
N LEU A 77 -1.74 -11.87 -9.19
CA LEU A 77 -0.94 -11.17 -10.19
C LEU A 77 -0.33 -12.12 -11.20
N TYR A 78 0.26 -13.20 -10.72
CA TYR A 78 0.92 -14.14 -11.61
C TYR A 78 -0.07 -15.03 -12.32
N LYS A 79 -1.19 -15.31 -11.72
CA LYS A 79 -2.24 -16.10 -12.33
C LYS A 79 -2.87 -15.36 -13.50
N ASN A 80 -3.07 -14.07 -13.35
CA ASN A 80 -3.74 -13.26 -14.38
C ASN A 80 -2.80 -12.84 -15.51
N ASN A 81 -1.49 -12.96 -15.31
CA ASN A 81 -0.51 -12.59 -16.31
C ASN A 81 -0.08 -13.77 -17.19
N LEU A 82 -0.64 -14.92 -16.94
CA LEU A 82 -0.41 -16.07 -17.79
C LEU A 82 -1.52 -16.17 -18.84
#